data_7c8430ef4d13bbcce9aad0a7bdc49c1e
#
_entry.id   7c8430ef4d13bbcce9aad0a7bdc49c1e
#
_cell.length_a   1.000
_cell.length_b   1.000
_cell.length_c   1.000
_cell.angle_alpha   90.00
_cell.angle_beta   90.00
_cell.angle_gamma   90.00
#
_symmetry.space_group_name_H-M   'P 1'
#
loop_
_entity.id
_entity.type
_entity.pdbx_description
1 polymer ?
#
loop_
_entity_poly.entity_id
_entity_poly.type
_entity_poly.pdbx_seq_one_letter_code
_entity_poly.pdbx_strand_id
1 'polypeptide(L)'
;MKPLLPSQDRRLLLLAGSGLALSGFAAAAPSASAGGAGDYPKAPVKLIVPFAPGGPTDTVARLISLKLQEMWGQPVLVDYKPGAGTAIGVDFVAKAPADGLTFGMVNSSFAVNPSLRKSLPYDTVKDLAGITQIANLQLAIVARPDAPFSTLAELIAYAKRNPGKLSYGTPGAGSTTHLGAELLKREAGFDMLHAPFKGSAPAHTELLGGRLDLVFDPFLSVLPYVKAGRMKMIATLGEKRVPGYGYPTVAEILPGFHVSALLGFVAPRATPPAVVAKIHADTAKVLREPEMRRRVEEQGMEVVASTPAQFDAFVQSEMKRWSRVIAEAGIQAE
;
A
#
# COMPACT_ATOMS: atom_id res chain seq x y z
N MET A 1 -50.38 50.07 -57.74
CA MET A 1 -50.49 49.83 -59.16
C MET A 1 -49.72 48.61 -59.55
N LYS A 2 -50.44 47.55 -59.89
CA LYS A 2 -49.99 46.41 -60.73
C LYS A 2 -49.74 46.96 -62.14
N PRO A 3 -49.25 46.19 -63.13
CA PRO A 3 -48.84 44.76 -63.24
C PRO A 3 -47.49 44.62 -64.06
N LEU A 4 -46.96 43.50 -64.44
CA LEU A 4 -47.30 42.41 -65.30
C LEU A 4 -46.01 41.52 -65.52
N LEU A 5 -46.22 40.24 -65.45
CA LEU A 5 -45.49 39.19 -66.20
C LEU A 5 -45.82 39.29 -67.67
N PRO A 6 -45.12 38.67 -68.64
CA PRO A 6 -44.78 37.26 -68.78
C PRO A 6 -43.46 37.01 -69.53
N SER A 7 -42.98 35.91 -69.93
CA SER A 7 -43.37 34.62 -70.43
C SER A 7 -42.13 33.81 -70.82
N GLN A 8 -42.16 32.55 -70.57
CA GLN A 8 -41.76 31.35 -71.33
C GLN A 8 -40.95 31.56 -72.66
N ASP A 9 -39.92 30.81 -72.83
CA ASP A 9 -39.89 29.65 -73.70
C ASP A 9 -38.48 29.05 -73.93
N ARG A 10 -38.39 27.76 -73.75
CA ARG A 10 -37.94 26.69 -74.61
C ARG A 10 -36.44 26.46 -74.93
N ARG A 11 -36.15 25.22 -74.72
CA ARG A 11 -35.41 24.19 -75.49
C ARG A 11 -33.96 23.97 -75.08
N LEU A 12 -33.73 22.85 -74.41
CA LEU A 12 -33.36 21.53 -74.96
C LEU A 12 -31.91 21.39 -75.47
N LEU A 13 -31.23 20.36 -74.91
CA LEU A 13 -30.13 19.53 -75.39
C LEU A 13 -28.72 20.07 -75.04
N LEU A 14 -27.88 19.35 -74.35
CA LEU A 14 -27.23 18.08 -74.67
C LEU A 14 -26.31 17.63 -73.53
N LEU A 15 -26.26 16.35 -73.36
CA LEU A 15 -25.34 15.50 -72.63
C LEU A 15 -23.85 15.85 -72.83
N ALA A 16 -23.08 15.94 -71.72
CA ALA A 16 -21.73 15.42 -71.67
C ALA A 16 -21.36 15.18 -70.21
N GLY A 17 -21.06 13.93 -69.88
CA GLY A 17 -20.65 13.50 -68.57
C GLY A 17 -19.27 14.02 -68.17
N SER A 18 -19.14 14.27 -66.87
CA SER A 18 -17.86 14.30 -66.19
C SER A 18 -18.06 13.80 -64.81
N GLY A 19 -17.64 12.55 -64.59
CA GLY A 19 -17.62 11.91 -63.27
C GLY A 19 -16.64 12.66 -62.37
N LEU A 20 -17.16 13.33 -61.32
CA LEU A 20 -16.37 13.73 -60.19
C LEU A 20 -16.25 12.53 -59.24
N ALA A 21 -15.07 11.91 -59.26
CA ALA A 21 -14.67 10.96 -58.22
C ALA A 21 -14.64 11.71 -56.89
N LEU A 22 -15.65 11.41 -56.01
CA LEU A 22 -15.52 11.71 -54.59
C LEU A 22 -14.46 10.77 -54.01
N SER A 23 -13.22 11.25 -53.97
CA SER A 23 -12.16 10.65 -53.14
C SER A 23 -12.57 10.82 -51.71
N GLY A 24 -13.10 9.76 -51.11
CA GLY A 24 -13.37 9.69 -49.69
C GLY A 24 -12.05 9.85 -48.92
N PHE A 25 -11.87 11.01 -48.29
CA PHE A 25 -10.88 11.15 -47.20
C PHE A 25 -11.38 10.26 -46.06
N ALA A 26 -10.94 8.99 -46.06
CA ALA A 26 -10.95 8.18 -44.86
C ALA A 26 -10.01 8.86 -43.86
N ALA A 27 -10.57 9.61 -42.94
CA ALA A 27 -9.87 10.06 -41.75
C ALA A 27 -9.37 8.78 -41.03
N ALA A 28 -8.07 8.50 -41.24
CA ALA A 28 -7.38 7.50 -40.44
C ALA A 28 -7.44 7.98 -39.00
N ALA A 29 -8.35 7.42 -38.22
CA ALA A 29 -8.29 7.51 -36.77
C ALA A 29 -6.89 7.05 -36.38
N PRO A 30 -6.16 7.80 -35.53
CA PRO A 30 -4.87 7.32 -35.04
C PRO A 30 -5.14 5.98 -34.36
N SER A 31 -4.71 4.90 -34.97
CA SER A 31 -4.58 3.61 -34.30
C SER A 31 -3.69 3.87 -33.11
N ALA A 32 -4.27 3.88 -31.92
CA ALA A 32 -3.50 3.77 -30.69
C ALA A 32 -2.71 2.46 -30.85
N SER A 33 -1.47 2.56 -31.29
CA SER A 33 -0.54 1.44 -31.25
C SER A 33 -0.57 0.94 -29.84
N ALA A 34 -1.02 -0.27 -29.64
CA ALA A 34 -0.75 -1.03 -28.44
C ALA A 34 0.78 -1.14 -28.36
N GLY A 35 1.40 -0.12 -27.77
CA GLY A 35 2.84 -0.04 -27.56
C GLY A 35 3.22 -1.23 -26.71
N GLY A 36 3.88 -2.19 -27.32
CA GLY A 36 4.50 -3.28 -26.58
C GLY A 36 5.40 -2.67 -25.51
N ALA A 37 5.42 -3.22 -24.29
CA ALA A 37 6.27 -2.76 -23.20
C ALA A 37 7.78 -2.78 -23.53
N GLY A 38 8.17 -3.15 -24.74
CA GLY A 38 9.57 -3.31 -25.16
C GLY A 38 10.43 -2.05 -25.01
N ASP A 39 9.83 -0.86 -25.16
CA ASP A 39 10.56 0.42 -25.10
C ASP A 39 10.25 1.24 -23.83
N TYR A 40 9.60 0.65 -22.84
CA TYR A 40 9.31 1.34 -21.56
C TYR A 40 10.49 1.20 -20.59
N PRO A 41 10.84 2.28 -19.88
CA PRO A 41 10.40 3.67 -20.03
C PRO A 41 11.20 4.46 -21.07
N LYS A 42 10.54 5.40 -21.76
CA LYS A 42 11.20 6.32 -22.76
C LYS A 42 11.60 7.68 -22.18
N ALA A 43 11.29 7.92 -20.91
CA ALA A 43 11.54 9.19 -20.22
C ALA A 43 11.76 8.92 -18.72
N PRO A 44 12.27 9.92 -17.96
CA PRO A 44 12.43 9.81 -16.52
C PRO A 44 11.13 9.39 -15.81
N VAL A 45 11.23 8.47 -14.88
CA VAL A 45 10.13 7.91 -14.09
C VAL A 45 10.09 8.55 -12.71
N LYS A 46 8.89 8.80 -12.17
CA LYS A 46 8.69 9.28 -10.81
C LYS A 46 8.13 8.16 -9.94
N LEU A 47 8.83 7.83 -8.88
CA LEU A 47 8.35 6.99 -7.79
C LEU A 47 7.85 7.90 -6.66
N ILE A 48 6.53 7.98 -6.49
CA ILE A 48 5.92 8.76 -5.41
C ILE A 48 5.98 7.97 -4.11
N VAL A 49 6.58 8.57 -3.08
CA VAL A 49 6.69 8.00 -1.74
C VAL A 49 5.84 8.84 -0.77
N PRO A 50 4.73 8.30 -0.22
CA PRO A 50 3.79 9.07 0.61
C PRO A 50 4.24 9.16 2.08
N PHE A 51 5.55 9.12 2.33
CA PHE A 51 6.17 9.18 3.66
C PHE A 51 7.29 10.22 3.68
N ALA A 52 7.66 10.68 4.88
CA ALA A 52 8.86 11.46 5.06
C ALA A 52 10.12 10.61 4.78
N PRO A 53 11.18 11.21 4.23
CA PRO A 53 12.44 10.51 3.99
C PRO A 53 13.12 10.07 5.31
N GLY A 54 13.98 9.04 5.22
CA GLY A 54 14.84 8.55 6.32
C GLY A 54 14.30 7.33 7.07
N GLY A 55 13.08 6.86 6.78
CA GLY A 55 12.53 5.63 7.38
C GLY A 55 12.87 4.36 6.58
N PRO A 56 12.54 3.16 7.15
CA PRO A 56 12.73 1.87 6.45
C PRO A 56 12.08 1.80 5.07
N THR A 57 10.89 2.37 4.92
CA THR A 57 10.16 2.45 3.64
C THR A 57 10.91 3.28 2.60
N ASP A 58 11.49 4.40 3.01
CA ASP A 58 12.33 5.25 2.14
C ASP A 58 13.59 4.51 1.69
N THR A 59 14.25 3.81 2.60
CA THR A 59 15.43 2.97 2.28
C THR A 59 15.09 1.97 1.18
N VAL A 60 13.99 1.24 1.32
CA VAL A 60 13.54 0.26 0.31
C VAL A 60 13.19 0.94 -1.01
N ALA A 61 12.48 2.08 -1.00
CA ALA A 61 12.14 2.84 -2.20
C ALA A 61 13.39 3.26 -2.98
N ARG A 62 14.40 3.81 -2.30
CA ARG A 62 15.67 4.23 -2.92
C ARG A 62 16.46 3.05 -3.48
N LEU A 63 16.55 1.94 -2.75
CA LEU A 63 17.23 0.75 -3.21
C LEU A 63 16.62 0.21 -4.50
N ILE A 64 15.29 0.11 -4.55
CA ILE A 64 14.58 -0.36 -5.75
C ILE A 64 14.74 0.66 -6.89
N SER A 65 14.57 1.96 -6.63
CA SER A 65 14.65 2.99 -7.67
C SER A 65 16.03 3.02 -8.35
N LEU A 66 17.12 2.88 -7.58
CA LEU A 66 18.48 2.80 -8.13
C LEU A 66 18.65 1.59 -9.06
N LYS A 67 18.16 0.43 -8.64
CA LYS A 67 18.24 -0.80 -9.47
C LYS A 67 17.38 -0.71 -10.73
N LEU A 68 16.18 -0.16 -10.62
CA LEU A 68 15.33 0.07 -11.81
C LEU A 68 15.95 1.09 -12.75
N GLN A 69 16.59 2.15 -12.23
CA GLN A 69 17.34 3.12 -13.04
C GLN A 69 18.48 2.45 -13.82
N GLU A 70 19.27 1.58 -13.17
CA GLU A 70 20.33 0.79 -13.81
C GLU A 70 19.77 -0.09 -14.93
N MET A 71 18.64 -0.77 -14.69
CA MET A 71 18.01 -1.68 -15.65
C MET A 71 17.37 -0.96 -16.84
N TRP A 72 16.78 0.20 -16.60
CA TRP A 72 16.01 0.92 -17.61
C TRP A 72 16.82 1.94 -18.42
N GLY A 73 18.01 2.32 -17.93
CA GLY A 73 18.80 3.38 -18.53
C GLY A 73 18.12 4.77 -18.49
N GLN A 74 17.07 4.90 -17.66
CA GLN A 74 16.31 6.12 -17.46
C GLN A 74 16.30 6.47 -15.97
N PRO A 75 16.35 7.77 -15.60
CA PRO A 75 16.26 8.18 -14.20
C PRO A 75 14.96 7.70 -13.54
N VAL A 76 15.05 7.16 -12.32
CA VAL A 76 13.92 6.84 -11.46
C VAL A 76 13.99 7.74 -10.22
N LEU A 77 13.23 8.82 -10.25
CA LEU A 77 13.26 9.88 -9.25
C LEU A 77 12.29 9.60 -8.11
N VAL A 78 12.80 9.51 -6.88
CA VAL A 78 11.96 9.40 -5.69
C VAL A 78 11.44 10.78 -5.31
N ASP A 79 10.10 10.96 -5.36
CA ASP A 79 9.40 12.21 -5.02
C ASP A 79 8.52 11.99 -3.77
N TYR A 80 8.74 12.78 -2.72
CA TYR A 80 8.07 12.61 -1.43
C TYR A 80 6.82 13.47 -1.36
N LYS A 81 5.67 12.82 -1.07
CA LYS A 81 4.38 13.49 -0.86
C LYS A 81 3.70 12.97 0.40
N PRO A 82 4.26 13.28 1.59
CA PRO A 82 3.69 12.84 2.86
C PRO A 82 2.42 13.60 3.21
N GLY A 83 1.63 13.03 4.11
CA GLY A 83 0.50 13.68 4.75
C GLY A 83 -0.81 12.94 4.63
N ALA A 84 -1.76 13.32 5.50
CA ALA A 84 -3.10 12.75 5.60
C ALA A 84 -3.12 11.21 5.63
N GLY A 85 -2.22 10.56 6.41
CA GLY A 85 -2.12 9.10 6.45
C GLY A 85 -1.89 8.46 5.07
N THR A 86 -0.99 9.05 4.28
CA THR A 86 -0.62 8.69 2.89
C THR A 86 -1.59 9.16 1.79
N ALA A 87 -2.78 9.65 2.14
CA ALA A 87 -3.80 9.98 1.14
C ALA A 87 -3.35 11.02 0.11
N ILE A 88 -2.49 12.00 0.51
CA ILE A 88 -1.97 13.03 -0.42
C ILE A 88 -1.13 12.40 -1.52
N GLY A 89 -0.18 11.55 -1.19
CA GLY A 89 0.70 10.91 -2.17
C GLY A 89 -0.05 9.90 -3.04
N VAL A 90 -0.98 9.16 -2.46
CA VAL A 90 -1.81 8.19 -3.21
C VAL A 90 -2.75 8.90 -4.18
N ASP A 91 -3.39 10.01 -3.77
CA ASP A 91 -4.21 10.85 -4.65
C ASP A 91 -3.41 11.42 -5.84
N PHE A 92 -2.17 11.86 -5.57
CA PHE A 92 -1.29 12.33 -6.63
C PHE A 92 -1.03 11.24 -7.68
N VAL A 93 -0.80 10.00 -7.24
CA VAL A 93 -0.63 8.85 -8.16
C VAL A 93 -1.93 8.56 -8.92
N ALA A 94 -3.07 8.53 -8.24
CA ALA A 94 -4.37 8.24 -8.86
C ALA A 94 -4.71 9.21 -10.00
N LYS A 95 -4.28 10.47 -9.88
CA LYS A 95 -4.52 11.56 -10.86
C LYS A 95 -3.39 11.75 -11.87
N ALA A 96 -2.31 10.99 -11.78
CA ALA A 96 -1.21 11.08 -12.72
C ALA A 96 -1.60 10.55 -14.11
N PRO A 97 -0.90 10.97 -15.19
CA PRO A 97 -1.06 10.35 -16.50
C PRO A 97 -0.86 8.85 -16.45
N ALA A 98 -1.71 8.10 -17.14
CA ALA A 98 -1.67 6.64 -17.13
C ALA A 98 -0.66 6.07 -18.17
N ASP A 99 0.50 6.69 -18.28
CA ASP A 99 1.60 6.31 -19.19
C ASP A 99 2.65 5.41 -18.51
N GLY A 100 2.51 5.21 -17.18
CA GLY A 100 3.45 4.47 -16.37
C GLY A 100 4.66 5.27 -15.89
N LEU A 101 4.88 6.49 -16.36
CA LEU A 101 6.02 7.32 -15.94
C LEU A 101 5.85 7.91 -14.53
N THR A 102 4.69 7.69 -13.91
CA THR A 102 4.44 7.99 -12.50
C THR A 102 3.75 6.79 -11.86
N PHE A 103 4.38 6.21 -10.85
CA PHE A 103 3.78 5.19 -10.00
C PHE A 103 4.13 5.48 -8.54
N GLY A 104 3.46 4.84 -7.60
CA GLY A 104 3.59 5.18 -6.19
C GLY A 104 3.81 4.00 -5.29
N MET A 105 4.48 4.27 -4.17
CA MET A 105 4.57 3.35 -3.06
C MET A 105 3.33 3.49 -2.17
N VAL A 106 2.83 2.38 -1.65
CA VAL A 106 1.73 2.34 -0.68
C VAL A 106 2.08 1.43 0.49
N ASN A 107 1.45 1.69 1.62
CA ASN A 107 1.49 0.82 2.79
C ASN A 107 0.09 0.36 3.18
N SER A 108 -0.07 -0.26 4.36
CA SER A 108 -1.36 -0.76 4.85
C SER A 108 -2.46 0.30 4.92
N SER A 109 -2.12 1.59 5.06
CA SER A 109 -3.12 2.68 5.03
C SER A 109 -3.90 2.69 3.71
N PHE A 110 -3.33 2.17 2.63
CA PHE A 110 -3.99 2.05 1.34
C PHE A 110 -5.26 1.17 1.40
N ALA A 111 -5.22 0.10 2.19
CA ALA A 111 -6.38 -0.78 2.42
C ALA A 111 -7.25 -0.34 3.61
N VAL A 112 -6.69 0.41 4.56
CA VAL A 112 -7.35 0.86 5.80
C VAL A 112 -8.14 2.15 5.61
N ASN A 113 -7.59 3.12 4.89
CA ASN A 113 -8.16 4.45 4.70
C ASN A 113 -9.61 4.47 4.18
N PRO A 114 -10.03 3.58 3.26
CA PRO A 114 -11.43 3.55 2.80
C PRO A 114 -12.47 3.35 3.90
N SER A 115 -12.08 2.67 4.98
CA SER A 115 -12.97 2.41 6.13
C SER A 115 -12.71 3.36 7.30
N LEU A 116 -11.50 3.89 7.41
CA LEU A 116 -11.09 4.73 8.53
C LEU A 116 -11.47 6.20 8.33
N ARG A 117 -11.46 6.69 7.07
CA ARG A 117 -11.69 8.10 6.75
C ARG A 117 -13.09 8.35 6.24
N LYS A 118 -13.70 9.46 6.69
CA LYS A 118 -15.03 9.90 6.22
C LYS A 118 -15.06 10.22 4.72
N SER A 119 -13.94 10.68 4.17
CA SER A 119 -13.79 10.94 2.73
C SER A 119 -12.35 10.72 2.29
N LEU A 120 -12.18 10.16 1.10
CA LEU A 120 -10.91 10.05 0.39
C LEU A 120 -11.04 10.76 -0.96
N PRO A 121 -9.97 11.42 -1.44
CA PRO A 121 -9.98 12.09 -2.74
C PRO A 121 -9.81 11.11 -3.93
N TYR A 122 -9.72 9.82 -3.68
CA TYR A 122 -9.57 8.73 -4.67
C TYR A 122 -10.34 7.49 -4.23
N ASP A 123 -10.65 6.62 -5.18
CA ASP A 123 -11.17 5.27 -4.94
C ASP A 123 -10.02 4.26 -5.08
N THR A 124 -9.71 3.55 -3.99
CA THR A 124 -8.59 2.59 -3.94
C THR A 124 -8.64 1.54 -5.05
N VAL A 125 -9.84 1.09 -5.44
CA VAL A 125 -10.02 0.01 -6.42
C VAL A 125 -10.24 0.54 -7.83
N LYS A 126 -10.98 1.65 -7.99
CA LYS A 126 -11.33 2.17 -9.32
C LYS A 126 -10.23 3.04 -9.95
N ASP A 127 -9.48 3.76 -9.13
CA ASP A 127 -8.52 4.74 -9.62
C ASP A 127 -7.08 4.20 -9.68
N LEU A 128 -6.81 3.09 -8.98
CA LEU A 128 -5.46 2.53 -8.83
C LEU A 128 -5.41 1.04 -9.19
N ALA A 129 -4.31 0.63 -9.83
CA ALA A 129 -3.96 -0.75 -10.13
C ALA A 129 -2.75 -1.17 -9.29
N GLY A 130 -2.80 -2.34 -8.67
CA GLY A 130 -1.64 -2.93 -8.03
C GLY A 130 -0.57 -3.33 -9.04
N ILE A 131 0.69 -3.00 -8.74
CA ILE A 131 1.84 -3.47 -9.52
C ILE A 131 2.44 -4.69 -8.85
N THR A 132 2.77 -4.59 -7.57
CA THR A 132 3.31 -5.68 -6.77
C THR A 132 3.26 -5.35 -5.30
N GLN A 133 3.00 -6.33 -4.45
CA GLN A 133 3.36 -6.26 -3.05
C GLN A 133 4.87 -6.52 -2.94
N ILE A 134 5.61 -5.54 -2.46
CA ILE A 134 7.06 -5.59 -2.33
C ILE A 134 7.45 -6.47 -1.17
N ALA A 135 6.91 -6.15 0.01
CA ALA A 135 7.28 -6.78 1.26
C ALA A 135 6.19 -6.64 2.33
N ASN A 136 6.32 -7.45 3.38
CA ASN A 136 5.59 -7.33 4.64
C ASN A 136 6.54 -6.87 5.76
N LEU A 137 6.19 -5.80 6.45
CA LEU A 137 6.87 -5.39 7.68
C LEU A 137 6.32 -6.21 8.85
N GLN A 138 7.22 -6.90 9.54
CA GLN A 138 6.89 -7.72 10.70
C GLN A 138 6.57 -6.84 11.92
N LEU A 139 5.51 -7.21 12.64
CA LEU A 139 5.01 -6.53 13.84
C LEU A 139 5.18 -7.44 15.06
N ALA A 140 5.29 -6.83 16.24
CA ALA A 140 5.51 -7.54 17.49
C ALA A 140 4.67 -6.98 18.64
N ILE A 141 4.44 -7.83 19.62
CA ILE A 141 3.91 -7.50 20.94
C ILE A 141 5.05 -7.62 21.92
N VAL A 142 5.34 -6.55 22.63
CA VAL A 142 6.31 -6.55 23.73
C VAL A 142 5.67 -6.07 25.01
N ALA A 143 6.16 -6.59 26.14
CA ALA A 143 5.75 -6.21 27.47
C ALA A 143 6.88 -5.57 28.26
N ARG A 144 6.57 -4.83 29.33
CA ARG A 144 7.56 -4.39 30.31
C ARG A 144 8.22 -5.60 30.99
N PRO A 145 9.48 -5.50 31.46
CA PRO A 145 10.23 -6.64 31.98
C PRO A 145 9.58 -7.33 33.18
N ASP A 146 8.92 -6.57 34.03
CA ASP A 146 8.25 -7.03 35.24
C ASP A 146 6.76 -7.39 35.06
N ALA A 147 6.28 -7.45 33.81
CA ALA A 147 4.92 -7.90 33.52
C ALA A 147 4.66 -9.31 34.06
N PRO A 148 3.45 -9.58 34.64
CA PRO A 148 3.12 -10.86 35.28
C PRO A 148 2.84 -11.99 34.27
N PHE A 149 3.33 -11.84 33.05
CA PHE A 149 3.23 -12.81 31.94
C PHE A 149 4.48 -12.70 31.06
N SER A 150 4.83 -13.79 30.40
CA SER A 150 6.00 -13.90 29.50
C SER A 150 5.66 -14.56 28.18
N THR A 151 4.47 -15.11 28.04
CA THR A 151 3.95 -15.75 26.84
C THR A 151 2.60 -15.17 26.43
N LEU A 152 2.22 -15.36 25.16
CA LEU A 152 0.90 -14.93 24.67
C LEU A 152 -0.25 -15.64 25.43
N ALA A 153 -0.10 -16.92 25.73
CA ALA A 153 -1.12 -17.67 26.48
C ALA A 153 -1.32 -17.11 27.89
N GLU A 154 -0.22 -16.77 28.57
CA GLU A 154 -0.27 -16.14 29.91
C GLU A 154 -0.86 -14.72 29.83
N LEU A 155 -0.50 -13.93 28.82
CA LEU A 155 -1.10 -12.61 28.56
C LEU A 155 -2.61 -12.71 28.41
N ILE A 156 -3.11 -13.60 27.55
CA ILE A 156 -4.54 -13.80 27.32
C ILE A 156 -5.23 -14.23 28.62
N ALA A 157 -4.64 -15.19 29.33
CA ALA A 157 -5.21 -15.68 30.61
C ALA A 157 -5.24 -14.57 31.68
N TYR A 158 -4.20 -13.75 31.77
CA TYR A 158 -4.14 -12.60 32.67
C TYR A 158 -5.18 -11.54 32.32
N ALA A 159 -5.26 -11.16 31.05
CA ALA A 159 -6.21 -10.15 30.57
C ALA A 159 -7.67 -10.56 30.82
N LYS A 160 -8.02 -11.83 30.57
CA LYS A 160 -9.36 -12.36 30.87
C LYS A 160 -9.74 -12.33 32.37
N ARG A 161 -8.76 -12.54 33.27
CA ARG A 161 -8.98 -12.44 34.73
C ARG A 161 -8.99 -10.98 35.21
N ASN A 162 -8.46 -10.05 34.46
CA ASN A 162 -8.28 -8.65 34.83
C ASN A 162 -8.82 -7.73 33.74
N PRO A 163 -10.12 -7.76 33.39
CA PRO A 163 -10.68 -6.99 32.29
C PRO A 163 -10.43 -5.49 32.48
N GLY A 164 -9.95 -4.82 31.40
CA GLY A 164 -9.68 -3.38 31.36
C GLY A 164 -8.51 -2.91 32.24
N LYS A 165 -7.73 -3.81 32.84
CA LYS A 165 -6.56 -3.44 33.67
C LYS A 165 -5.28 -3.23 32.87
N LEU A 166 -5.11 -3.96 31.76
CA LEU A 166 -3.97 -3.82 30.90
C LEU A 166 -4.09 -2.61 29.97
N SER A 167 -2.98 -1.93 29.78
CA SER A 167 -2.83 -0.84 28.83
C SER A 167 -1.83 -1.22 27.75
N TYR A 168 -2.06 -0.76 26.52
CA TYR A 168 -1.12 -0.95 25.43
C TYR A 168 -0.90 0.32 24.60
N GLY A 169 0.34 0.55 24.18
CA GLY A 169 0.74 1.64 23.31
C GLY A 169 0.88 1.22 21.87
N THR A 170 0.63 2.15 20.94
CA THR A 170 0.92 1.99 19.50
C THR A 170 1.49 3.28 18.92
N PRO A 171 2.15 3.25 17.76
CA PRO A 171 2.64 4.45 17.08
C PRO A 171 1.56 5.42 16.61
N GLY A 172 0.28 5.07 16.68
CA GLY A 172 -0.82 5.95 16.33
C GLY A 172 -2.16 5.24 16.24
N ALA A 173 -3.24 6.00 16.40
CA ALA A 173 -4.59 5.52 16.18
C ALA A 173 -4.78 5.14 14.69
N GLY A 174 -5.47 4.01 14.44
CA GLY A 174 -5.68 3.49 13.09
C GLY A 174 -4.42 2.91 12.40
N SER A 175 -3.27 2.87 13.08
CA SER A 175 -2.08 2.18 12.56
C SER A 175 -2.31 0.67 12.48
N THR A 176 -1.52 -0.02 11.65
CA THR A 176 -1.61 -1.49 11.53
C THR A 176 -1.38 -2.20 12.86
N THR A 177 -0.54 -1.63 13.72
CA THR A 177 -0.27 -2.13 15.08
C THR A 177 -1.49 -1.96 15.99
N HIS A 178 -2.20 -0.82 15.92
CA HIS A 178 -3.46 -0.63 16.62
C HIS A 178 -4.53 -1.62 16.14
N LEU A 179 -4.73 -1.71 14.82
CA LEU A 179 -5.70 -2.64 14.23
C LEU A 179 -5.37 -4.10 14.57
N GLY A 180 -4.08 -4.44 14.63
CA GLY A 180 -3.61 -5.77 15.05
C GLY A 180 -3.91 -6.07 16.52
N ALA A 181 -3.76 -5.08 17.40
CA ALA A 181 -4.13 -5.21 18.81
C ALA A 181 -5.64 -5.41 18.99
N GLU A 182 -6.47 -4.62 18.28
CA GLU A 182 -7.93 -4.75 18.32
C GLU A 182 -8.40 -6.09 17.76
N LEU A 183 -7.78 -6.57 16.68
CA LEU A 183 -8.05 -7.91 16.16
C LEU A 183 -7.72 -8.99 17.18
N LEU A 184 -6.57 -8.90 17.86
CA LEU A 184 -6.17 -9.85 18.92
C LEU A 184 -7.14 -9.84 20.08
N LYS A 185 -7.53 -8.66 20.57
CA LYS A 185 -8.55 -8.52 21.65
C LYS A 185 -9.83 -9.26 21.29
N ARG A 186 -10.31 -9.04 20.07
CA ARG A 186 -11.53 -9.67 19.58
C ARG A 186 -11.42 -11.19 19.47
N GLU A 187 -10.38 -11.67 18.78
CA GLU A 187 -10.24 -13.12 18.51
C GLU A 187 -9.92 -13.93 19.75
N ALA A 188 -9.19 -13.34 20.69
CA ALA A 188 -8.87 -14.00 21.96
C ALA A 188 -9.90 -13.74 23.06
N GLY A 189 -10.86 -12.81 22.86
CA GLY A 189 -11.96 -12.53 23.78
C GLY A 189 -11.52 -11.89 25.09
N PHE A 190 -10.74 -10.81 25.05
CA PHE A 190 -10.33 -10.01 26.21
C PHE A 190 -10.28 -8.52 25.86
N ASP A 191 -10.06 -7.65 26.85
CA ASP A 191 -9.97 -6.22 26.64
C ASP A 191 -8.71 -5.60 27.25
N MET A 192 -8.23 -4.48 26.63
CA MET A 192 -7.10 -3.65 27.06
C MET A 192 -7.37 -2.20 26.68
N LEU A 193 -6.82 -1.26 27.46
CA LEU A 193 -6.91 0.19 27.20
C LEU A 193 -5.87 0.61 26.18
N HIS A 194 -6.30 1.24 25.10
CA HIS A 194 -5.41 1.77 24.05
C HIS A 194 -4.88 3.16 24.40
N ALA A 195 -3.57 3.35 24.26
CA ALA A 195 -2.88 4.64 24.32
C ALA A 195 -2.17 4.90 22.99
N PRO A 196 -2.71 5.75 22.09
CA PRO A 196 -2.06 6.14 20.85
C PRO A 196 -0.95 7.15 21.09
N PHE A 197 0.17 7.01 20.36
CA PHE A 197 1.31 7.92 20.40
C PHE A 197 1.61 8.48 19.00
N LYS A 198 2.47 9.51 18.94
CA LYS A 198 2.98 10.06 17.66
C LYS A 198 4.30 9.38 17.29
N GLY A 199 4.21 8.07 16.98
CA GLY A 199 5.36 7.21 16.62
C GLY A 199 5.79 6.24 17.73
N SER A 200 6.75 5.36 17.42
CA SER A 200 7.23 4.28 18.29
C SER A 200 7.99 4.80 19.52
N ALA A 201 8.86 5.79 19.37
CA ALA A 201 9.75 6.23 20.44
C ALA A 201 9.04 6.69 21.72
N PRO A 202 7.97 7.52 21.67
CA PRO A 202 7.24 7.88 22.88
C PRO A 202 6.51 6.67 23.50
N ALA A 203 5.96 5.74 22.71
CA ALA A 203 5.34 4.53 23.23
C ALA A 203 6.37 3.65 24.00
N HIS A 204 7.58 3.52 23.44
CA HIS A 204 8.69 2.81 24.12
C HIS A 204 9.07 3.48 25.44
N THR A 205 9.14 4.81 25.48
CA THR A 205 9.45 5.56 26.71
C THR A 205 8.42 5.28 27.80
N GLU A 206 7.14 5.26 27.46
CA GLU A 206 6.06 4.97 28.41
C GLU A 206 6.09 3.53 28.91
N LEU A 207 6.37 2.55 28.02
CA LEU A 207 6.55 1.14 28.42
C LEU A 207 7.74 0.97 29.37
N LEU A 208 8.89 1.53 28.99
CA LEU A 208 10.11 1.45 29.80
C LEU A 208 10.00 2.19 31.15
N GLY A 209 9.14 3.20 31.21
CA GLY A 209 8.76 3.95 32.41
C GLY A 209 7.68 3.28 33.26
N GLY A 210 7.20 2.08 32.87
CA GLY A 210 6.18 1.31 33.61
C GLY A 210 4.76 1.91 33.57
N ARG A 211 4.50 2.88 32.68
CA ARG A 211 3.18 3.51 32.49
C ARG A 211 2.30 2.79 31.48
N LEU A 212 2.88 1.86 30.71
CA LEU A 212 2.19 0.90 29.85
C LEU A 212 2.58 -0.51 30.23
N ASP A 213 1.69 -1.47 29.98
CA ASP A 213 1.96 -2.89 30.17
C ASP A 213 2.53 -3.53 28.91
N LEU A 214 2.07 -3.08 27.74
CA LEU A 214 2.39 -3.61 26.42
C LEU A 214 2.63 -2.50 25.40
N VAL A 215 3.39 -2.83 24.35
CA VAL A 215 3.48 -2.05 23.11
C VAL A 215 3.33 -2.99 21.92
N PHE A 216 2.52 -2.58 20.94
CA PHE A 216 2.44 -3.19 19.61
C PHE A 216 3.20 -2.29 18.63
N ASP A 217 4.28 -2.81 18.03
CA ASP A 217 5.19 -1.99 17.21
C ASP A 217 5.87 -2.81 16.11
N PRO A 218 6.50 -2.18 15.11
CA PRO A 218 7.38 -2.88 14.19
C PRO A 218 8.44 -3.70 14.94
N PHE A 219 8.64 -4.95 14.49
CA PHE A 219 9.53 -5.91 15.15
C PHE A 219 10.95 -5.37 15.38
N LEU A 220 11.56 -4.75 14.35
CA LEU A 220 12.92 -4.22 14.49
C LEU A 220 13.02 -3.00 15.40
N SER A 221 11.93 -2.24 15.58
CA SER A 221 11.92 -1.09 16.51
C SER A 221 12.04 -1.53 17.96
N VAL A 222 11.52 -2.70 18.32
CA VAL A 222 11.54 -3.24 19.69
C VAL A 222 12.70 -4.20 19.93
N LEU A 223 13.26 -4.80 18.89
CA LEU A 223 14.28 -5.84 18.98
C LEU A 223 15.53 -5.44 19.79
N PRO A 224 16.09 -4.21 19.66
CA PRO A 224 17.24 -3.79 20.48
C PRO A 224 16.94 -3.81 21.98
N TYR A 225 15.73 -3.41 22.37
CA TYR A 225 15.30 -3.40 23.78
C TYR A 225 15.07 -4.82 24.30
N VAL A 226 14.52 -5.71 23.46
CA VAL A 226 14.34 -7.12 23.81
C VAL A 226 15.68 -7.82 24.00
N LYS A 227 16.64 -7.60 23.09
CA LYS A 227 18.02 -8.13 23.22
C LYS A 227 18.74 -7.62 24.46
N ALA A 228 18.47 -6.38 24.87
CA ALA A 228 19.02 -5.77 26.08
C ALA A 228 18.28 -6.17 27.38
N GLY A 229 17.27 -7.05 27.30
CA GLY A 229 16.44 -7.46 28.46
C GLY A 229 15.55 -6.36 29.04
N ARG A 230 15.38 -5.23 28.30
CA ARG A 230 14.57 -4.08 28.72
C ARG A 230 13.10 -4.19 28.32
N MET A 231 12.77 -5.12 27.43
CA MET A 231 11.41 -5.51 27.04
C MET A 231 11.34 -7.03 26.93
N LYS A 232 10.18 -7.62 27.20
CA LYS A 232 9.89 -9.03 26.92
C LYS A 232 9.19 -9.15 25.57
N MET A 233 9.70 -9.96 24.65
CA MET A 233 8.97 -10.36 23.46
C MET A 233 7.87 -11.34 23.84
N ILE A 234 6.61 -11.00 23.56
CA ILE A 234 5.46 -11.86 23.83
C ILE A 234 5.12 -12.72 22.61
N ALA A 235 4.98 -12.08 21.44
CA ALA A 235 4.75 -12.75 20.18
C ALA A 235 5.01 -11.79 18.99
N THR A 236 5.19 -12.34 17.80
CA THR A 236 5.08 -11.60 16.53
C THR A 236 3.69 -11.80 15.94
N LEU A 237 3.23 -10.85 15.10
CA LEU A 237 1.87 -10.85 14.57
C LEU A 237 1.78 -11.52 13.18
N GLY A 238 2.91 -11.91 12.60
CA GLY A 238 2.97 -12.58 11.30
C GLY A 238 2.44 -14.01 11.34
N GLU A 239 2.16 -14.58 10.18
CA GLU A 239 1.73 -15.97 10.03
C GLU A 239 2.84 -16.95 10.46
N LYS A 240 4.09 -16.60 10.19
CA LYS A 240 5.28 -17.43 10.48
C LYS A 240 6.25 -16.67 11.38
N ARG A 241 7.07 -17.43 12.10
CA ARG A 241 8.16 -16.85 12.90
C ARG A 241 9.12 -16.06 12.04
N VAL A 242 9.62 -14.94 12.57
CA VAL A 242 10.64 -14.13 11.89
C VAL A 242 11.92 -14.95 11.74
N PRO A 243 12.42 -15.15 10.51
CA PRO A 243 13.62 -15.93 10.28
C PRO A 243 14.82 -15.44 11.11
N GLY A 244 15.56 -16.38 11.71
CA GLY A 244 16.75 -16.07 12.50
C GLY A 244 16.49 -15.61 13.95
N TYR A 245 15.23 -15.47 14.39
CA TYR A 245 14.95 -14.96 15.75
C TYR A 245 14.18 -15.94 16.64
N GLY A 246 13.41 -16.87 16.07
CA GLY A 246 12.75 -17.94 16.83
C GLY A 246 11.62 -17.51 17.77
N TYR A 247 11.23 -16.23 17.80
CA TYR A 247 10.11 -15.75 18.63
C TYR A 247 8.77 -16.35 18.16
N PRO A 248 7.85 -16.69 19.09
CA PRO A 248 6.57 -17.28 18.73
C PRO A 248 5.67 -16.28 17.99
N THR A 249 4.71 -16.81 17.21
CA THR A 249 3.69 -15.99 16.55
C THR A 249 2.35 -16.10 17.28
N VAL A 250 1.48 -15.10 17.06
CA VAL A 250 0.08 -15.18 17.53
C VAL A 250 -0.62 -16.37 16.85
N ALA A 251 -0.30 -16.67 15.59
CA ALA A 251 -0.90 -17.77 14.83
C ALA A 251 -0.69 -19.16 15.47
N GLU A 252 0.37 -19.34 16.28
CA GLU A 252 0.61 -20.59 17.01
C GLU A 252 -0.42 -20.85 18.12
N ILE A 253 -1.10 -19.81 18.61
CA ILE A 253 -2.16 -19.88 19.63
C ILE A 253 -3.54 -19.66 19.00
N LEU A 254 -3.64 -18.76 18.02
CA LEU A 254 -4.86 -18.43 17.30
C LEU A 254 -4.67 -18.75 15.81
N PRO A 255 -4.98 -19.97 15.36
CA PRO A 255 -4.80 -20.37 13.96
C PRO A 255 -5.56 -19.45 13.00
N GLY A 256 -4.88 -19.01 11.94
CA GLY A 256 -5.42 -18.06 10.97
C GLY A 256 -5.20 -16.58 11.31
N PHE A 257 -4.75 -16.27 12.54
CA PHE A 257 -4.36 -14.91 12.88
C PHE A 257 -3.08 -14.52 12.12
N HIS A 258 -3.10 -13.41 11.42
CA HIS A 258 -1.90 -12.77 10.91
C HIS A 258 -2.13 -11.28 10.72
N VAL A 259 -1.16 -10.47 11.08
CA VAL A 259 -1.13 -9.02 10.83
C VAL A 259 0.29 -8.62 10.46
N SER A 260 0.43 -8.02 9.30
CA SER A 260 1.67 -7.41 8.84
C SER A 260 1.39 -6.07 8.18
N ALA A 261 2.34 -5.17 8.20
CA ALA A 261 2.21 -3.94 7.46
C ALA A 261 2.73 -4.16 6.03
N LEU A 262 1.85 -4.04 5.05
CA LEU A 262 2.20 -4.18 3.65
C LEU A 262 3.05 -3.00 3.15
N LEU A 263 3.90 -3.28 2.17
CA LEU A 263 4.54 -2.31 1.31
C LEU A 263 4.35 -2.76 -0.14
N GLY A 264 3.90 -1.87 -1.01
CA GLY A 264 3.63 -2.23 -2.40
C GLY A 264 3.75 -1.05 -3.35
N PHE A 265 3.70 -1.35 -4.65
CA PHE A 265 3.62 -0.35 -5.72
C PHE A 265 2.25 -0.37 -6.38
N VAL A 266 1.75 0.82 -6.73
CA VAL A 266 0.51 1.05 -7.47
C VAL A 266 0.72 2.05 -8.59
N ALA A 267 -0.09 1.95 -9.64
CA ALA A 267 -0.14 2.92 -10.75
C ALA A 267 -1.58 3.38 -10.96
N PRO A 268 -1.82 4.46 -11.75
CA PRO A 268 -3.17 4.79 -12.20
C PRO A 268 -3.85 3.59 -12.86
N ARG A 269 -5.13 3.37 -12.58
CA ARG A 269 -5.89 2.19 -13.07
C ARG A 269 -5.86 2.05 -14.59
N ALA A 270 -5.84 3.16 -15.31
CA ALA A 270 -5.81 3.18 -16.78
C ALA A 270 -4.41 2.93 -17.37
N THR A 271 -3.37 2.71 -16.57
CA THR A 271 -2.02 2.38 -17.07
C THR A 271 -2.08 1.09 -17.88
N PRO A 272 -1.50 1.07 -19.09
CA PRO A 272 -1.55 -0.10 -19.95
C PRO A 272 -1.05 -1.37 -19.24
N PRO A 273 -1.78 -2.50 -19.34
CA PRO A 273 -1.39 -3.73 -18.64
C PRO A 273 0.04 -4.22 -18.95
N ALA A 274 0.52 -3.99 -20.17
CA ALA A 274 1.88 -4.33 -20.56
C ALA A 274 2.94 -3.51 -19.79
N VAL A 275 2.64 -2.23 -19.49
CA VAL A 275 3.53 -1.36 -18.70
C VAL A 275 3.51 -1.79 -17.23
N VAL A 276 2.34 -2.08 -16.65
CA VAL A 276 2.22 -2.61 -15.29
C VAL A 276 3.01 -3.92 -15.17
N ALA A 277 2.85 -4.84 -16.13
CA ALA A 277 3.56 -6.11 -16.16
C ALA A 277 5.09 -5.92 -16.26
N LYS A 278 5.56 -4.92 -17.02
CA LYS A 278 7.00 -4.61 -17.13
C LYS A 278 7.55 -4.08 -15.81
N ILE A 279 6.89 -3.11 -15.19
CA ILE A 279 7.31 -2.56 -13.88
C ILE A 279 7.33 -3.68 -12.83
N HIS A 280 6.28 -4.53 -12.80
CA HIS A 280 6.23 -5.68 -11.92
C HIS A 280 7.41 -6.64 -12.15
N ALA A 281 7.62 -7.08 -13.40
CA ALA A 281 8.64 -8.07 -13.72
C ALA A 281 10.05 -7.60 -13.31
N ASP A 282 10.37 -6.33 -13.59
CA ASP A 282 11.67 -5.74 -13.25
C ASP A 282 11.81 -5.54 -11.74
N THR A 283 10.78 -5.05 -11.06
CA THR A 283 10.77 -4.94 -9.59
C THR A 283 10.94 -6.31 -8.93
N ALA A 284 10.21 -7.33 -9.41
CA ALA A 284 10.32 -8.69 -8.89
C ALA A 284 11.72 -9.29 -9.15
N LYS A 285 12.36 -8.98 -10.29
CA LYS A 285 13.74 -9.38 -10.55
C LYS A 285 14.71 -8.75 -9.56
N VAL A 286 14.58 -7.44 -9.31
CA VAL A 286 15.38 -6.71 -8.32
C VAL A 286 15.21 -7.32 -6.91
N LEU A 287 13.97 -7.59 -6.50
CA LEU A 287 13.68 -8.14 -5.17
C LEU A 287 14.18 -9.59 -4.97
N ARG A 288 14.42 -10.33 -6.05
CA ARG A 288 14.99 -11.69 -6.01
C ARG A 288 16.50 -11.71 -5.91
N GLU A 289 17.19 -10.60 -6.16
CA GLU A 289 18.64 -10.49 -5.98
C GLU A 289 18.99 -10.75 -4.50
N PRO A 290 19.95 -11.65 -4.19
CA PRO A 290 20.27 -11.98 -2.79
C PRO A 290 20.62 -10.77 -1.94
N GLU A 291 21.38 -9.83 -2.49
CA GLU A 291 21.78 -8.59 -1.79
C GLU A 291 20.58 -7.68 -1.53
N MET A 292 19.67 -7.53 -2.51
CA MET A 292 18.46 -6.73 -2.33
C MET A 292 17.55 -7.35 -1.28
N ARG A 293 17.33 -8.67 -1.33
CA ARG A 293 16.57 -9.41 -0.33
C ARG A 293 17.13 -9.17 1.06
N ARG A 294 18.43 -9.36 1.26
CA ARG A 294 19.12 -9.12 2.54
C ARG A 294 18.89 -7.70 3.03
N ARG A 295 19.03 -6.70 2.14
CA ARG A 295 18.81 -5.29 2.50
C ARG A 295 17.37 -4.98 2.91
N VAL A 296 16.39 -5.59 2.27
CA VAL A 296 14.98 -5.46 2.66
C VAL A 296 14.72 -6.13 4.00
N GLU A 297 15.29 -7.32 4.23
CA GLU A 297 15.19 -8.07 5.48
C GLU A 297 15.86 -7.32 6.64
N GLU A 298 16.97 -6.62 6.40
CA GLU A 298 17.61 -5.73 7.38
C GLU A 298 16.71 -4.54 7.80
N GLN A 299 15.71 -4.18 6.98
CA GLN A 299 14.68 -3.20 7.36
C GLN A 299 13.49 -3.84 8.13
N GLY A 300 13.57 -5.11 8.50
CA GLY A 300 12.51 -5.85 9.22
C GLY A 300 11.35 -6.27 8.33
N MET A 301 11.59 -6.37 7.03
CA MET A 301 10.59 -6.70 6.05
C MET A 301 10.86 -8.09 5.45
N GLU A 302 9.81 -8.85 5.19
CA GLU A 302 9.84 -10.09 4.44
C GLU A 302 9.47 -9.79 2.99
N VAL A 303 10.36 -10.15 2.05
CA VAL A 303 10.12 -9.93 0.60
C VAL A 303 8.99 -10.85 0.11
N VAL A 304 8.00 -10.26 -0.56
CA VAL A 304 6.84 -10.97 -1.14
C VAL A 304 6.94 -11.06 -2.66
N ALA A 305 7.16 -9.94 -3.34
CA ALA A 305 7.25 -9.83 -4.81
C ALA A 305 6.04 -10.48 -5.52
N SER A 306 4.82 -10.17 -5.09
CA SER A 306 3.58 -10.74 -5.62
C SER A 306 3.30 -10.30 -7.06
N THR A 307 2.50 -11.08 -7.80
CA THR A 307 1.95 -10.62 -9.08
C THR A 307 0.94 -9.48 -8.88
N PRO A 308 0.67 -8.65 -9.91
CA PRO A 308 -0.36 -7.60 -9.85
C PRO A 308 -1.73 -8.12 -9.39
N ALA A 309 -2.18 -9.24 -9.96
CA ALA A 309 -3.46 -9.84 -9.60
C ALA A 309 -3.51 -10.34 -8.14
N GLN A 310 -2.41 -10.92 -7.65
CA GLN A 310 -2.31 -11.32 -6.23
C GLN A 310 -2.34 -10.11 -5.32
N PHE A 311 -1.66 -9.02 -5.70
CA PHE A 311 -1.65 -7.79 -4.89
C PHE A 311 -3.03 -7.12 -4.86
N ASP A 312 -3.72 -6.99 -6.00
CA ASP A 312 -5.09 -6.45 -6.05
C ASP A 312 -6.06 -7.29 -5.20
N ALA A 313 -5.98 -8.62 -5.28
CA ALA A 313 -6.80 -9.52 -4.46
C ALA A 313 -6.48 -9.38 -2.97
N PHE A 314 -5.21 -9.27 -2.61
CA PHE A 314 -4.76 -9.04 -1.24
C PHE A 314 -5.30 -7.73 -0.68
N VAL A 315 -5.15 -6.60 -1.42
CA VAL A 315 -5.68 -5.29 -1.00
C VAL A 315 -7.20 -5.36 -0.75
N GLN A 316 -7.95 -6.01 -1.64
CA GLN A 316 -9.40 -6.15 -1.47
C GLN A 316 -9.77 -6.99 -0.25
N SER A 317 -9.02 -8.06 0.04
CA SER A 317 -9.22 -8.88 1.23
C SER A 317 -8.93 -8.09 2.53
N GLU A 318 -7.84 -7.32 2.53
CA GLU A 318 -7.49 -6.44 3.65
C GLU A 318 -8.52 -5.32 3.86
N MET A 319 -9.03 -4.71 2.78
CA MET A 319 -10.11 -3.73 2.90
C MET A 319 -11.34 -4.30 3.61
N LYS A 320 -11.79 -5.50 3.23
CA LYS A 320 -12.93 -6.18 3.88
C LYS A 320 -12.64 -6.50 5.34
N ARG A 321 -11.44 -7.01 5.61
CA ARG A 321 -11.01 -7.38 6.96
C ARG A 321 -10.97 -6.17 7.89
N TRP A 322 -10.28 -5.12 7.47
CA TRP A 322 -10.12 -3.92 8.29
C TRP A 322 -11.41 -3.13 8.44
N SER A 323 -12.28 -3.11 7.42
CA SER A 323 -13.62 -2.53 7.55
C SER A 323 -14.40 -3.13 8.72
N ARG A 324 -14.35 -4.46 8.89
CA ARG A 324 -15.00 -5.14 10.01
C ARG A 324 -14.36 -4.77 11.35
N VAL A 325 -13.04 -4.85 11.45
CA VAL A 325 -12.32 -4.53 12.71
C VAL A 325 -12.57 -3.08 13.13
N ILE A 326 -12.49 -2.13 12.19
CA ILE A 326 -12.73 -0.70 12.44
C ILE A 326 -14.15 -0.45 12.94
N ALA A 327 -15.15 -1.05 12.28
CA ALA A 327 -16.56 -0.88 12.65
C ALA A 327 -16.85 -1.47 14.05
N GLU A 328 -16.36 -2.67 14.33
CA GLU A 328 -16.60 -3.37 15.60
C GLU A 328 -15.86 -2.73 16.77
N ALA A 329 -14.66 -2.20 16.55
CA ALA A 329 -13.87 -1.53 17.58
C ALA A 329 -14.18 -0.02 17.70
N GLY A 330 -15.05 0.54 16.87
CA GLY A 330 -15.40 1.96 16.89
C GLY A 330 -14.23 2.90 16.58
N ILE A 331 -13.24 2.43 15.81
CA ILE A 331 -12.03 3.19 15.52
C ILE A 331 -12.34 4.33 14.53
N GLN A 332 -11.90 5.54 14.85
CA GLN A 332 -12.03 6.70 13.98
C GLN A 332 -10.65 7.29 13.67
N ALA A 333 -10.50 7.88 12.47
CA ALA A 333 -9.32 8.70 12.16
C ALA A 333 -9.35 9.99 13.01
N GLU A 334 -8.19 10.35 13.54
CA GLU A 334 -7.98 11.68 14.14
C GLU A 334 -8.02 12.78 13.08
#